data_154ed87907a8a3a2bb510ad8f931feb8
#
_entry.id   154ed87907a8a3a2bb510ad8f931feb8
#
_cell.length_a   1.000
_cell.length_b   1.000
_cell.length_c   1.000
_cell.angle_alpha   90.00
_cell.angle_beta   90.00
_cell.angle_gamma   90.00
#
_symmetry.space_group_name_H-M   'P 1'
#
loop_
_entity.id
_entity.type
_entity.pdbx_description
1 polymer ?
#
loop_
_entity_poly.entity_id
_entity_poly.type
_entity_poly.pdbx_seq_one_letter_code
_entity_poly.pdbx_strand_id
1 'polypeptide(L)'
;MKAQDIEQLLQLLLEERGVSWVREQGLIRFRLRKNGAEWEVNCRCSDGQLECYGRYPRSVSDRADALQRCNEINLQTSRGAMLLPEDGRAVFRTVAFLGDLYDAEELLNRALDDNSRAILRFWRFIL
;
A
#
# COMPACT_ATOMS: atom_id res chain seq x y z
N MET A 1 12.87 -14.69 4.54
CA MET A 1 13.47 -14.13 3.31
C MET A 1 14.26 -12.88 3.63
N LYS A 2 15.33 -12.66 2.90
CA LYS A 2 16.11 -11.43 2.99
C LYS A 2 15.42 -10.28 2.24
N ALA A 3 15.63 -9.07 2.72
CA ALA A 3 15.06 -7.87 2.10
C ALA A 3 15.33 -7.80 0.59
N GLN A 4 16.54 -8.11 0.16
CA GLN A 4 16.93 -8.08 -1.25
C GLN A 4 16.12 -9.07 -2.09
N ASP A 5 15.87 -10.26 -1.59
CA ASP A 5 15.10 -11.28 -2.30
C ASP A 5 13.63 -10.88 -2.42
N ILE A 6 13.09 -10.27 -1.37
CA ILE A 6 11.72 -9.74 -1.38
C ILE A 6 11.60 -8.61 -2.40
N GLU A 7 12.57 -7.70 -2.44
CA GLU A 7 12.59 -6.59 -3.40
C GLU A 7 12.63 -7.11 -4.84
N GLN A 8 13.48 -8.12 -5.13
CA GLN A 8 13.57 -8.71 -6.46
C GLN A 8 12.25 -9.37 -6.87
N LEU A 9 11.62 -10.10 -5.97
CA LEU A 9 10.32 -10.72 -6.23
C LEU A 9 9.24 -9.68 -6.49
N LEU A 10 9.20 -8.62 -5.70
CA LEU A 10 8.27 -7.51 -5.89
C LEU A 10 8.45 -6.87 -7.29
N GLN A 11 9.69 -6.61 -7.69
CA GLN A 11 9.99 -6.05 -9.00
C GLN A 11 9.48 -6.93 -10.13
N LEU A 12 9.68 -8.24 -10.03
CA LEU A 12 9.16 -9.20 -11.01
C LEU A 12 7.64 -9.19 -11.09
N LEU A 13 6.96 -9.15 -9.94
CA LEU A 13 5.50 -9.10 -9.90
C LEU A 13 4.96 -7.81 -10.51
N LEU A 14 5.60 -6.68 -10.28
CA LEU A 14 5.21 -5.41 -10.88
C LEU A 14 5.41 -5.43 -12.39
N GLU A 15 6.51 -6.00 -12.88
CA GLU A 15 6.76 -6.17 -14.32
C GLU A 15 5.69 -7.05 -14.97
N GLU A 16 5.32 -8.16 -14.34
CA GLU A 16 4.25 -9.03 -14.82
C GLU A 16 2.90 -8.32 -14.93
N ARG A 17 2.64 -7.38 -14.03
CA ARG A 17 1.42 -6.55 -14.03
C ARG A 17 1.50 -5.37 -15.00
N GLY A 18 2.65 -5.15 -15.66
CA GLY A 18 2.86 -4.01 -16.55
C GLY A 18 2.99 -2.68 -15.81
N VAL A 19 3.40 -2.71 -14.55
CA VAL A 19 3.55 -1.53 -13.70
C VAL A 19 5.00 -1.08 -13.72
N SER A 20 5.25 0.17 -14.11
CA SER A 20 6.56 0.80 -14.03
C SER A 20 6.85 1.24 -12.61
N TRP A 21 8.06 1.00 -12.15
CA TRP A 21 8.48 1.35 -10.80
C TRP A 21 9.85 2.02 -10.79
N VAL A 22 10.14 2.76 -9.74
CA VAL A 22 11.46 3.33 -9.48
C VAL A 22 11.91 2.93 -8.07
N ARG A 23 13.23 2.80 -7.89
CA ARG A 23 13.81 2.59 -6.58
C ARG A 23 14.42 3.89 -6.10
N GLU A 24 13.91 4.42 -5.00
CA GLU A 24 14.27 5.73 -4.50
C GLU A 24 14.24 5.75 -2.98
N GLN A 25 15.33 6.18 -2.35
CA GLN A 25 15.45 6.28 -0.89
C GLN A 25 15.13 4.98 -0.16
N GLY A 26 15.52 3.83 -0.74
CA GLY A 26 15.24 2.52 -0.15
C GLY A 26 13.82 2.01 -0.32
N LEU A 27 13.01 2.70 -1.09
CA LEU A 27 11.61 2.32 -1.38
C LEU A 27 11.46 1.94 -2.85
N ILE A 28 10.56 1.01 -3.12
CA ILE A 28 10.04 0.75 -4.46
C ILE A 28 8.77 1.57 -4.59
N ARG A 29 8.75 2.49 -5.55
CA ARG A 29 7.66 3.45 -5.74
C ARG A 29 7.03 3.26 -7.11
N PHE A 30 5.70 3.27 -7.16
CA PHE A 30 4.95 3.15 -8.42
C PHE A 30 3.59 3.84 -8.29
N ARG A 31 2.95 4.05 -9.43
CA ARG A 31 1.61 4.64 -9.51
C ARG A 31 0.64 3.63 -10.07
N LEU A 32 -0.57 3.65 -9.52
CA LEU A 32 -1.67 2.83 -10.01
C LEU A 32 -2.80 3.75 -10.48
N ARG A 33 -3.51 3.26 -11.50
CA ARG A 33 -4.68 3.96 -12.05
C ARG A 33 -5.80 2.95 -12.28
N LYS A 34 -6.99 3.27 -11.79
CA LYS A 34 -8.17 2.43 -12.02
C LYS A 34 -9.43 3.29 -11.92
N ASN A 35 -10.32 3.18 -12.91
CA ASN A 35 -11.61 3.86 -12.92
C ASN A 35 -11.51 5.38 -12.74
N GLY A 36 -10.48 6.00 -13.34
CA GLY A 36 -10.23 7.44 -13.24
C GLY A 36 -9.52 7.87 -11.96
N ALA A 37 -9.35 6.98 -10.99
CA ALA A 37 -8.56 7.23 -9.78
C ALA A 37 -7.08 6.91 -10.03
N GLU A 38 -6.20 7.76 -9.54
CA GLU A 38 -4.76 7.55 -9.62
C GLU A 38 -4.13 7.82 -8.26
N TRP A 39 -3.24 6.92 -7.81
CA TRP A 39 -2.59 7.06 -6.52
C TRP A 39 -1.17 6.49 -6.57
N GLU A 40 -0.38 6.84 -5.56
CA GLU A 40 1.00 6.40 -5.42
C GLU A 40 1.09 5.26 -4.41
N VAL A 41 1.96 4.30 -4.67
CA VAL A 41 2.26 3.21 -3.74
C VAL A 41 3.76 3.21 -3.46
N ASN A 42 4.11 3.16 -2.18
CA ASN A 42 5.49 3.04 -1.71
C ASN A 42 5.62 1.71 -0.97
N CYS A 43 6.58 0.89 -1.37
CA CYS A 43 6.84 -0.39 -0.73
C CYS A 43 8.20 -0.39 -0.08
N ARG A 44 8.25 -0.82 1.18
CA ARG A 44 9.49 -1.03 1.92
C ARG A 44 9.70 -2.51 2.12
N CYS A 45 10.86 -3.01 1.69
CA CYS A 45 11.27 -4.39 1.91
C CYS A 45 12.29 -4.43 3.03
N SER A 46 12.04 -5.27 4.02
CA SER A 46 12.98 -5.58 5.10
C SER A 46 13.08 -7.09 5.24
N ASP A 47 13.99 -7.57 6.09
CA ASP A 47 14.11 -9.02 6.27
C ASP A 47 12.80 -9.60 6.80
N GLY A 48 12.24 -10.56 6.08
CA GLY A 48 10.99 -11.23 6.42
C GLY A 48 9.71 -10.43 6.21
N GLN A 49 9.76 -9.24 5.59
CA GLN A 49 8.59 -8.39 5.57
C GLN A 49 8.54 -7.46 4.36
N LEU A 50 7.33 -7.28 3.82
CA LEU A 50 6.99 -6.20 2.89
C LEU A 50 5.95 -5.30 3.55
N GLU A 51 6.17 -3.98 3.50
CA GLU A 51 5.16 -2.99 3.86
C GLU A 51 4.75 -2.21 2.61
N CYS A 52 3.45 -2.15 2.35
CA CYS A 52 2.85 -1.41 1.25
C CYS A 52 2.10 -0.19 1.77
N TYR A 53 2.39 0.97 1.24
CA TYR A 53 1.74 2.24 1.60
C TYR A 53 1.06 2.82 0.36
N GLY A 54 -0.26 2.68 0.26
CA GLY A 54 -1.04 3.35 -0.76
C GLY A 54 -1.40 4.75 -0.27
N ARG A 55 -1.07 5.78 -1.05
CA ARG A 55 -1.21 7.17 -0.63
C ARG A 55 -2.19 7.91 -1.53
N TYR A 56 -3.19 8.53 -0.93
CA TYR A 56 -4.16 9.33 -1.66
C TYR A 56 -3.51 10.58 -2.29
N PRO A 57 -4.01 11.04 -3.44
CA PRO A 57 -3.32 12.10 -4.21
C PRO A 57 -3.46 13.49 -3.64
N ARG A 58 -4.37 13.71 -2.68
CA ARG A 58 -4.56 15.04 -2.09
C ARG A 58 -4.81 14.95 -0.59
N SER A 59 -4.55 16.06 0.10
CA SER A 59 -4.80 16.19 1.52
C SER A 59 -6.30 16.27 1.82
N VAL A 60 -6.70 15.75 2.98
CA VAL A 60 -8.07 15.89 3.48
C VAL A 60 -8.35 17.35 3.84
N SER A 61 -9.60 17.77 3.69
CA SER A 61 -10.00 19.16 3.95
C SER A 61 -10.21 19.44 5.45
N ASP A 62 -10.66 18.44 6.20
CA ASP A 62 -10.92 18.53 7.64
C ASP A 62 -10.22 17.38 8.35
N ARG A 63 -9.13 17.68 9.05
CA ARG A 63 -8.31 16.66 9.69
C ARG A 63 -9.05 15.92 10.82
N ALA A 64 -9.79 16.64 11.64
CA ALA A 64 -10.52 16.03 12.76
C ALA A 64 -11.58 15.05 12.26
N ASP A 65 -12.33 15.42 11.23
CA ASP A 65 -13.32 14.55 10.59
C ASP A 65 -12.65 13.34 9.94
N ALA A 66 -11.55 13.57 9.22
CA ALA A 66 -10.81 12.50 8.55
C ALA A 66 -10.21 11.50 9.55
N LEU A 67 -9.72 11.94 10.70
CA LEU A 67 -9.22 11.04 11.76
C LEU A 67 -10.35 10.14 12.28
N GLN A 68 -11.55 10.69 12.47
CA GLN A 68 -12.71 9.91 12.88
C GLN A 68 -13.07 8.87 11.83
N ARG A 69 -13.03 9.24 10.55
CA ARG A 69 -13.27 8.32 9.43
C ARG A 69 -12.21 7.23 9.35
N CYS A 70 -10.95 7.55 9.57
CA CYS A 70 -9.87 6.55 9.66
C CYS A 70 -10.18 5.54 10.76
N ASN A 71 -10.64 6.00 11.92
CA ASN A 71 -11.00 5.11 13.01
C ASN A 71 -12.14 4.15 12.61
N GLU A 72 -13.17 4.67 11.94
CA GLU A 72 -14.28 3.86 11.44
C GLU A 72 -13.82 2.81 10.42
N ILE A 73 -12.94 3.20 9.50
CA ILE A 73 -12.34 2.29 8.53
C ILE A 73 -11.59 1.17 9.24
N ASN A 74 -10.76 1.52 10.21
CA ASN A 74 -9.93 0.56 10.92
C ASN A 74 -10.72 -0.41 11.78
N LEU A 75 -11.89 0.00 12.27
CA LEU A 75 -12.78 -0.88 13.01
C LEU A 75 -13.39 -1.99 12.14
N GLN A 76 -13.54 -1.76 10.84
CA GLN A 76 -14.13 -2.74 9.91
C GLN A 76 -13.10 -3.44 9.03
N THR A 77 -11.82 -3.10 9.13
CA THR A 77 -10.76 -3.64 8.28
C THR A 77 -9.91 -4.63 9.07
N SER A 78 -9.86 -5.88 8.60
CA SER A 78 -9.07 -6.93 9.25
C SER A 78 -7.63 -7.00 8.74
N ARG A 79 -7.36 -6.49 7.54
CA ARG A 79 -6.02 -6.49 6.95
C ARG A 79 -5.65 -5.08 6.53
N GLY A 80 -4.64 -4.54 7.19
CA GLY A 80 -4.18 -3.20 6.95
C GLY A 80 -4.84 -2.16 7.83
N ALA A 81 -4.39 -0.92 7.68
CA ALA A 81 -4.87 0.21 8.46
C ALA A 81 -4.79 1.51 7.68
N MET A 82 -5.78 2.38 7.87
CA MET A 82 -5.78 3.73 7.34
C MET A 82 -5.09 4.65 8.33
N LEU A 83 -4.11 5.40 7.85
CA LEU A 83 -3.30 6.34 8.63
C LEU A 83 -3.46 7.75 8.06
N LEU A 84 -3.35 8.75 8.92
CA LEU A 84 -3.38 10.15 8.50
C LEU A 84 -2.11 10.85 8.95
N PRO A 85 -1.07 10.91 8.09
CA PRO A 85 0.15 11.64 8.40
C PRO A 85 -0.07 13.15 8.55
N GLU A 86 0.94 13.87 9.02
CA GLU A 86 0.86 15.31 9.28
C GLU A 86 0.53 16.13 8.03
N ASP A 87 0.96 15.67 6.85
CA ASP A 87 0.68 16.36 5.58
C ASP A 87 -0.79 16.27 5.15
N GLY A 88 -1.61 15.51 5.89
CA GLY A 88 -3.03 15.37 5.60
C GLY A 88 -3.37 14.43 4.44
N ARG A 89 -2.40 13.81 3.80
CA ARG A 89 -2.63 12.82 2.75
C ARG A 89 -2.75 11.44 3.37
N ALA A 90 -3.97 10.92 3.40
CA ALA A 90 -4.24 9.61 3.99
C ALA A 90 -3.47 8.49 3.29
N VAL A 91 -3.08 7.49 4.06
CA VAL A 91 -2.29 6.34 3.60
C VAL A 91 -2.94 5.06 4.09
N PHE A 92 -3.11 4.08 3.21
CA PHE A 92 -3.50 2.75 3.63
C PHE A 92 -2.27 1.84 3.63
N ARG A 93 -2.00 1.21 4.77
CA ARG A 93 -0.83 0.34 4.98
C ARG A 93 -1.25 -1.12 5.03
N THR A 94 -0.62 -1.96 4.22
CA THR A 94 -0.72 -3.41 4.31
C THR A 94 0.67 -4.02 4.49
N VAL A 95 0.72 -5.21 5.10
CA VAL A 95 1.98 -5.89 5.40
C VAL A 95 1.88 -7.34 4.96
N ALA A 96 2.96 -7.86 4.37
CA ALA A 96 3.15 -9.29 4.14
C ALA A 96 4.32 -9.78 4.98
N PHE A 97 4.12 -10.84 5.76
CA PHE A 97 5.18 -11.52 6.49
C PHE A 97 5.66 -12.71 5.68
N LEU A 98 6.96 -12.74 5.37
CA LEU A 98 7.55 -13.66 4.40
C LEU A 98 8.65 -14.48 5.06
N GLY A 99 8.28 -15.69 5.48
CA GLY A 99 9.23 -16.63 6.11
C GLY A 99 10.13 -17.30 5.08
N ASP A 100 9.55 -17.77 3.98
CA ASP A 100 10.28 -18.48 2.92
C ASP A 100 9.66 -18.19 1.54
N LEU A 101 10.26 -18.79 0.51
CA LEU A 101 9.82 -18.60 -0.88
C LEU A 101 8.54 -19.33 -1.26
N TYR A 102 8.11 -20.30 -0.46
CA TYR A 102 7.02 -21.21 -0.84
C TYR A 102 5.72 -20.48 -1.17
N ASP A 103 5.33 -19.56 -0.31
CA ASP A 103 4.08 -18.80 -0.46
C ASP A 103 4.31 -17.30 -0.67
N ALA A 104 5.57 -16.89 -0.87
CA ALA A 104 5.94 -15.47 -0.95
C ALA A 104 5.20 -14.72 -2.05
N GLU A 105 5.11 -15.28 -3.24
CA GLU A 105 4.42 -14.66 -4.36
C GLU A 105 2.94 -14.41 -4.05
N GLU A 106 2.26 -15.40 -3.48
CA GLU A 106 0.86 -15.28 -3.08
C GLU A 106 0.67 -14.19 -2.03
N LEU A 107 1.52 -14.18 -1.00
CA LEU A 107 1.44 -13.21 0.10
C LEU A 107 1.73 -11.79 -0.37
N LEU A 108 2.71 -11.60 -1.27
CA LEU A 108 3.00 -10.31 -1.87
C LEU A 108 1.83 -9.81 -2.71
N ASN A 109 1.29 -10.66 -3.58
CA ASN A 109 0.14 -10.31 -4.40
C ASN A 109 -1.08 -9.94 -3.54
N ARG A 110 -1.30 -10.67 -2.46
CA ARG A 110 -2.40 -10.39 -1.53
C ARG A 110 -2.23 -9.02 -0.87
N ALA A 111 -1.04 -8.70 -0.39
CA ALA A 111 -0.77 -7.39 0.23
C ALA A 111 -0.99 -6.24 -0.75
N LEU A 112 -0.53 -6.38 -2.00
CA LEU A 112 -0.73 -5.40 -3.06
C LEU A 112 -2.22 -5.23 -3.39
N ASP A 113 -2.95 -6.33 -3.53
CA ASP A 113 -4.36 -6.32 -3.89
C ASP A 113 -5.24 -5.78 -2.76
N ASP A 114 -4.98 -6.17 -1.52
CA ASP A 114 -5.71 -5.65 -0.35
C ASP A 114 -5.50 -4.14 -0.23
N ASN A 115 -4.27 -3.67 -0.49
CA ASN A 115 -3.95 -2.25 -0.48
C ASN A 115 -4.77 -1.48 -1.52
N SER A 116 -4.73 -1.92 -2.77
CA SER A 116 -5.45 -1.27 -3.88
C SER A 116 -6.96 -1.28 -3.67
N ARG A 117 -7.52 -2.39 -3.19
CA ARG A 117 -8.96 -2.49 -2.92
C ARG A 117 -9.38 -1.50 -1.84
N ALA A 118 -8.60 -1.37 -0.77
CA ALA A 118 -8.91 -0.43 0.32
C ALA A 118 -8.86 1.02 -0.16
N ILE A 119 -7.82 1.39 -0.92
CA ILE A 119 -7.70 2.74 -1.50
C ILE A 119 -8.95 3.08 -2.31
N LEU A 120 -9.39 2.19 -3.18
CA LEU A 120 -10.57 2.43 -4.03
C LEU A 120 -11.87 2.40 -3.24
N ARG A 121 -12.01 1.44 -2.32
CA ARG A 121 -13.22 1.29 -1.51
C ARG A 121 -13.52 2.53 -0.67
N PHE A 122 -12.49 3.12 -0.06
CA PHE A 122 -12.65 4.23 0.86
C PHE A 122 -12.39 5.60 0.23
N TRP A 123 -12.22 5.66 -1.09
CA TRP A 123 -11.86 6.89 -1.81
C TRP A 123 -12.79 8.06 -1.48
N ARG A 124 -14.09 7.86 -1.65
CA ARG A 124 -15.09 8.91 -1.40
C ARG A 124 -15.33 9.16 0.08
N PHE A 125 -15.09 8.16 0.90
CA PHE A 125 -15.30 8.26 2.34
C PHE A 125 -14.21 9.10 3.02
N ILE A 126 -12.94 8.93 2.59
CA ILE A 126 -11.80 9.62 3.21
C ILE A 126 -11.48 10.96 2.52
N LEU A 127 -11.76 11.09 1.24
CA LEU A 127 -11.60 12.32 0.47
C LEU A 127 -12.96 12.99 0.31
#